data_b4158242a7d5228161fc915999726faa
#
_entry.id   b4158242a7d5228161fc915999726faa
#
_cell.length_a   1.000
_cell.length_b   1.000
_cell.length_c   1.000
_cell.angle_alpha   90.00
_cell.angle_beta   90.00
_cell.angle_gamma   90.00
#
_symmetry.space_group_name_H-M   'P 1'
#
loop_
_entity.id
_entity.type
_entity.pdbx_description
1 polymer ?
#
loop_
_entity_poly.entity_id
_entity_poly.type
_entity_poly.pdbx_seq_one_letter_code
_entity_poly.pdbx_strand_id
1 'polypeptide(L)'
;ISDHLRNFAPEVDSRYTSPLFETDWHDSLLDLGISALKSGITNTLTIGSGRGEIFGAWKGLGVEQQGHNLGHMKQPDNPIWVKIRQYNSRMLVKLMEELESEPEGSGTMMDNTLIVYTSNNADAQHTSGANWPVMLLGNPGGAFTTGKLTQLDGKRPINALYTSILRASGVE
;
A
#
# COMPACT_ATOMS: atom_id res chain seq x y z
N ILE A 1 20.39 21.18 -17.04
CA ILE A 1 19.45 20.62 -16.02
C ILE A 1 20.23 19.85 -14.96
N SER A 2 21.19 18.97 -15.36
CA SER A 2 21.92 18.11 -14.40
C SER A 2 22.79 18.90 -13.40
N ASP A 3 23.47 19.95 -13.85
CA ASP A 3 24.36 20.73 -12.99
C ASP A 3 23.59 21.63 -12.01
N HIS A 4 22.43 22.13 -12.45
CA HIS A 4 21.55 22.91 -11.60
C HIS A 4 20.96 22.04 -10.47
N LEU A 5 20.53 20.80 -10.77
CA LEU A 5 20.02 19.86 -9.78
C LEU A 5 21.09 19.38 -8.78
N ARG A 6 22.36 19.23 -9.23
CA ARG A 6 23.47 18.87 -8.33
C ARG A 6 23.79 19.95 -7.31
N ASN A 7 23.63 21.21 -7.68
CA ASN A 7 23.88 22.35 -6.79
C ASN A 7 22.71 22.63 -5.83
N PHE A 8 21.55 22.00 -6.05
CA PHE A 8 20.35 22.11 -5.22
C PHE A 8 19.98 20.83 -4.47
N ALA A 9 20.90 19.87 -4.38
CA ALA A 9 20.66 18.70 -3.54
C ALA A 9 20.48 19.17 -2.08
N PRO A 10 19.26 19.12 -1.53
CA PRO A 10 19.03 19.52 -0.14
C PRO A 10 19.82 18.56 0.76
N GLU A 11 20.34 19.07 1.86
CA GLU A 11 20.91 18.22 2.90
C GLU A 11 19.82 17.29 3.40
N VAL A 12 20.01 15.98 3.24
CA VAL A 12 19.02 15.00 3.64
C VAL A 12 19.03 14.90 5.16
N ASP A 13 17.91 15.22 5.79
CA ASP A 13 17.73 15.08 7.24
C ASP A 13 18.07 13.66 7.66
N SER A 14 18.86 13.52 8.73
CA SER A 14 19.31 12.24 9.28
C SER A 14 18.14 11.29 9.62
N ARG A 15 16.93 11.82 9.86
CA ARG A 15 15.71 11.02 10.02
C ARG A 15 15.46 10.10 8.82
N TYR A 16 15.74 10.58 7.61
CA TYR A 16 15.52 9.78 6.39
C TYR A 16 16.61 8.74 6.11
N THR A 17 17.65 8.70 6.91
CA THR A 17 18.74 7.70 6.79
C THR A 17 18.74 6.70 7.94
N SER A 18 18.01 6.94 9.01
CA SER A 18 17.94 6.09 10.19
C SER A 18 16.74 5.14 10.15
N PRO A 19 16.94 3.84 10.39
CA PRO A 19 15.83 2.89 10.47
C PRO A 19 14.86 3.13 11.63
N LEU A 20 15.20 3.97 12.59
CA LEU A 20 14.32 4.35 13.69
C LEU A 20 13.15 5.24 13.23
N PHE A 21 13.29 5.89 12.09
CA PHE A 21 12.31 6.83 11.52
C PHE A 21 11.71 6.30 10.22
N GLU A 22 11.62 5.00 10.05
CA GLU A 22 11.09 4.40 8.81
C GLU A 22 9.63 4.77 8.56
N THR A 23 8.83 4.98 9.61
CA THR A 23 7.45 5.44 9.49
C THR A 23 7.37 6.86 8.92
N ASP A 24 8.30 7.73 9.27
CA ASP A 24 8.39 9.07 8.70
C ASP A 24 8.69 9.02 7.20
N TRP A 25 9.48 8.04 6.76
CA TRP A 25 9.72 7.84 5.33
C TRP A 25 8.47 7.37 4.61
N HIS A 26 7.78 6.39 5.18
CA HIS A 26 6.56 5.87 4.59
C HIS A 26 5.50 6.97 4.50
N ASP A 27 5.32 7.75 5.55
CA ASP A 27 4.38 8.85 5.58
C ASP A 27 4.76 9.91 4.53
N SER A 28 6.03 10.27 4.42
CA SER A 28 6.52 11.24 3.43
C SER A 28 6.39 10.73 1.99
N LEU A 29 6.65 9.45 1.75
CA LEU A 29 6.47 8.83 0.44
C LEU A 29 5.00 8.73 0.05
N LEU A 30 4.12 8.47 1.02
CA LEU A 30 2.68 8.49 0.79
C LEU A 30 2.22 9.90 0.41
N ASP A 31 2.66 10.93 1.14
CA ASP A 31 2.32 12.33 0.85
C ASP A 31 2.79 12.78 -0.53
N LEU A 32 4.00 12.38 -0.89
CA LEU A 32 4.53 12.62 -2.23
C LEU A 32 3.70 11.92 -3.30
N GLY A 33 3.32 10.67 -3.08
CA GLY A 33 2.48 9.89 -3.99
C GLY A 33 1.09 10.48 -4.15
N ILE A 34 0.45 10.90 -3.06
CA ILE A 34 -0.84 11.59 -3.06
C ILE A 34 -0.74 12.88 -3.86
N SER A 35 0.30 13.68 -3.61
CA SER A 35 0.53 14.93 -4.34
C SER A 35 0.72 14.71 -5.84
N ALA A 36 1.40 13.63 -6.23
CA ALA A 36 1.59 13.27 -7.63
C ALA A 36 0.28 12.84 -8.31
N LEU A 37 -0.59 12.12 -7.62
CA LEU A 37 -1.93 11.78 -8.10
C LEU A 37 -2.79 13.04 -8.26
N LYS A 38 -2.92 13.85 -7.20
CA LYS A 38 -3.76 15.07 -7.18
C LYS A 38 -3.32 16.10 -8.23
N SER A 39 -2.03 16.18 -8.51
CA SER A 39 -1.49 17.09 -9.56
C SER A 39 -1.57 16.52 -10.98
N GLY A 40 -2.05 15.29 -11.17
CA GLY A 40 -2.14 14.65 -12.47
C GLY A 40 -0.78 14.24 -13.09
N ILE A 41 0.29 14.23 -12.30
CA ILE A 41 1.62 13.77 -12.76
C ILE A 41 1.57 12.26 -13.10
N THR A 42 0.76 11.50 -12.37
CA THR A 42 0.54 10.09 -12.62
C THR A 42 -0.90 9.68 -12.32
N ASN A 43 -1.37 8.66 -13.02
CA ASN A 43 -2.67 8.01 -12.76
C ASN A 43 -2.49 6.67 -12.02
N THR A 44 -1.25 6.27 -11.74
CA THR A 44 -0.96 5.00 -11.10
C THR A 44 0.12 5.19 -10.04
N LEU A 45 -0.13 4.68 -8.86
CA LEU A 45 0.79 4.72 -7.74
C LEU A 45 0.94 3.33 -7.14
N THR A 46 2.18 2.91 -6.90
CA THR A 46 2.48 1.69 -6.16
C THR A 46 3.27 2.06 -4.91
N ILE A 47 2.73 1.71 -3.76
CA ILE A 47 3.36 1.97 -2.46
C ILE A 47 3.69 0.63 -1.81
N GLY A 48 4.97 0.43 -1.49
CA GLY A 48 5.42 -0.66 -0.65
C GLY A 48 5.49 -0.21 0.80
N SER A 49 4.86 -0.96 1.70
CA SER A 49 4.98 -0.76 3.14
C SER A 49 6.03 -1.71 3.71
N GLY A 50 6.89 -1.17 4.57
CA GLY A 50 8.07 -1.85 5.05
C GLY A 50 9.34 -1.37 4.34
N ARG A 51 10.47 -1.63 4.90
CA ARG A 51 11.77 -1.10 4.45
C ARG A 51 12.27 -1.66 3.10
N GLY A 52 11.44 -2.42 2.38
CA GLY A 52 11.86 -3.07 1.13
C GLY A 52 12.77 -4.27 1.35
N GLU A 53 13.26 -4.47 2.56
CA GLU A 53 14.00 -5.65 2.97
C GLU A 53 13.05 -6.63 3.65
N ILE A 54 12.94 -7.84 3.14
CA ILE A 54 12.15 -8.92 3.74
C ILE A 54 12.53 -9.15 5.22
N PHE A 55 13.73 -8.73 5.60
CA PHE A 55 14.33 -8.93 6.91
C PHE A 55 14.36 -7.66 7.79
N GLY A 56 13.82 -6.55 7.32
CA GLY A 56 13.76 -5.30 8.08
C GLY A 56 12.89 -5.40 9.34
N ALA A 57 13.26 -4.68 10.38
CA ALA A 57 12.42 -4.51 11.55
C ALA A 57 11.60 -3.23 11.44
N TRP A 58 10.43 -3.19 12.07
CA TRP A 58 9.55 -2.02 12.13
C TRP A 58 9.95 -1.10 13.29
N LYS A 59 11.18 -0.58 13.26
CA LYS A 59 11.76 0.17 14.37
C LYS A 59 11.05 1.48 14.67
N GLY A 60 10.52 2.14 13.65
CA GLY A 60 9.69 3.34 13.81
C GLY A 60 8.40 3.08 14.62
N LEU A 61 7.95 1.83 14.67
CA LEU A 61 6.86 1.39 15.54
C LEU A 61 7.36 0.81 16.88
N GLY A 62 8.64 0.86 17.16
CA GLY A 62 9.24 0.21 18.34
C GLY A 62 9.21 -1.32 18.26
N VAL A 63 9.27 -1.87 17.05
CA VAL A 63 9.33 -3.32 16.81
C VAL A 63 10.75 -3.69 16.43
N GLU A 64 11.45 -4.42 17.29
CA GLU A 64 12.84 -4.83 17.11
C GLU A 64 12.99 -6.16 16.36
N GLN A 65 11.92 -6.92 16.26
CA GLN A 65 11.94 -8.21 15.58
C GLN A 65 12.01 -8.02 14.06
N GLN A 66 12.82 -8.84 13.42
CA GLN A 66 12.90 -8.88 11.96
C GLN A 66 11.57 -9.30 11.34
N GLY A 67 11.16 -8.63 10.27
CA GLY A 67 9.94 -8.91 9.54
C GLY A 67 9.83 -10.37 9.07
N HIS A 68 10.95 -10.99 8.68
CA HIS A 68 10.99 -12.40 8.32
C HIS A 68 10.54 -13.32 9.46
N ASN A 69 11.08 -13.12 10.66
CA ASN A 69 10.70 -13.91 11.83
C ASN A 69 9.24 -13.68 12.22
N LEU A 70 8.75 -12.45 12.09
CA LEU A 70 7.34 -12.13 12.27
C LEU A 70 6.47 -12.90 11.28
N GLY A 71 6.88 -13.01 10.02
CA GLY A 71 6.16 -13.75 8.98
C GLY A 71 5.96 -15.23 9.28
N HIS A 72 6.82 -15.83 10.10
CA HIS A 72 6.69 -17.20 10.56
C HIS A 72 5.78 -17.37 11.78
N MET A 73 5.44 -16.29 12.46
CA MET A 73 4.54 -16.33 13.62
C MET A 73 3.09 -16.48 13.16
N LYS A 74 2.54 -17.67 13.27
CA LYS A 74 1.12 -17.97 12.97
C LYS A 74 0.17 -17.51 14.09
N GLN A 75 0.30 -16.28 14.51
CA GLN A 75 -0.48 -15.69 15.61
C GLN A 75 -1.13 -14.38 15.12
N PRO A 76 -2.34 -14.44 14.54
CA PRO A 76 -2.99 -13.27 13.94
C PRO A 76 -3.26 -12.13 14.93
N ASP A 77 -3.41 -12.45 16.20
CA ASP A 77 -3.66 -11.54 17.33
C ASP A 77 -2.39 -11.13 18.09
N ASN A 78 -1.20 -11.51 17.58
CA ASN A 78 0.04 -11.03 18.15
C ASN A 78 0.07 -9.48 18.17
N PRO A 79 0.32 -8.83 19.32
CA PRO A 79 0.27 -7.37 19.44
C PRO A 79 1.19 -6.63 18.44
N ILE A 80 2.30 -7.25 18.07
CA ILE A 80 3.21 -6.70 17.07
C ILE A 80 2.53 -6.62 15.70
N TRP A 81 1.87 -7.70 15.27
CA TRP A 81 1.10 -7.72 14.02
C TRP A 81 -0.06 -6.74 14.04
N VAL A 82 -0.76 -6.66 15.14
CA VAL A 82 -1.85 -5.69 15.31
C VAL A 82 -1.32 -4.27 15.13
N LYS A 83 -0.18 -3.94 15.72
CA LYS A 83 0.45 -2.62 15.62
C LYS A 83 0.85 -2.26 14.18
N ILE A 84 1.47 -3.20 13.46
CA ILE A 84 1.85 -3.00 12.06
C ILE A 84 0.62 -2.83 11.17
N ARG A 85 -0.40 -3.67 11.35
CA ARG A 85 -1.65 -3.58 10.58
C ARG A 85 -2.41 -2.28 10.85
N GLN A 86 -2.44 -1.83 12.11
CA GLN A 86 -3.03 -0.53 12.45
C GLN A 86 -2.30 0.63 11.77
N TYR A 87 -0.98 0.58 11.70
CA TYR A 87 -0.20 1.58 10.98
C TYR A 87 -0.56 1.58 9.49
N ASN A 88 -0.53 0.41 8.84
CA ASN A 88 -0.88 0.30 7.42
C ASN A 88 -2.33 0.73 7.14
N SER A 89 -3.26 0.41 8.05
CA SER A 89 -4.66 0.84 7.91
C SER A 89 -4.80 2.37 7.99
N ARG A 90 -4.03 3.03 8.87
CA ARG A 90 -4.03 4.51 8.92
C ARG A 90 -3.50 5.14 7.63
N MET A 91 -2.48 4.55 7.01
CA MET A 91 -2.00 5.01 5.71
C MET A 91 -3.09 4.90 4.62
N LEU A 92 -3.84 3.78 4.62
CA LEU A 92 -4.96 3.61 3.70
C LEU A 92 -6.07 4.64 3.94
N VAL A 93 -6.45 4.85 5.19
CA VAL A 93 -7.47 5.85 5.56
C VAL A 93 -7.02 7.24 5.10
N LYS A 94 -5.78 7.64 5.38
CA LYS A 94 -5.23 8.92 4.93
C LYS A 94 -5.31 9.05 3.40
N LEU A 95 -4.91 8.03 2.65
CA LEU A 95 -5.00 8.05 1.19
C LEU A 95 -6.45 8.25 0.72
N MET A 96 -7.39 7.53 1.30
CA MET A 96 -8.81 7.65 0.95
C MET A 96 -9.36 9.04 1.27
N GLU A 97 -9.11 9.56 2.46
CA GLU A 97 -9.54 10.90 2.89
C GLU A 97 -8.99 12.01 1.98
N GLU A 98 -7.72 11.89 1.58
CA GLU A 98 -7.09 12.84 0.66
C GLU A 98 -7.69 12.79 -0.74
N LEU A 99 -8.01 11.60 -1.25
CA LEU A 99 -8.69 11.46 -2.55
C LEU A 99 -10.17 11.87 -2.49
N GLU A 100 -10.85 11.66 -1.37
CA GLU A 100 -12.21 12.14 -1.15
C GLU A 100 -12.28 13.67 -1.05
N SER A 101 -11.23 14.31 -0.55
CA SER A 101 -11.16 15.77 -0.44
C SER A 101 -10.88 16.47 -1.77
N GLU A 102 -10.44 15.76 -2.79
CA GLU A 102 -10.06 16.34 -4.08
C GLU A 102 -11.20 16.22 -5.09
N PRO A 103 -11.79 17.35 -5.55
CA PRO A 103 -12.85 17.33 -6.56
C PRO A 103 -12.36 16.79 -7.91
N GLU A 104 -13.14 15.91 -8.53
CA GLU A 104 -12.89 15.42 -9.87
C GLU A 104 -14.20 15.20 -10.63
N GLY A 105 -14.42 15.93 -11.72
CA GLY A 105 -15.65 15.88 -12.49
C GLY A 105 -16.87 16.31 -11.66
N SER A 106 -17.84 15.42 -11.51
CA SER A 106 -19.04 15.65 -10.68
C SER A 106 -18.94 15.05 -9.26
N GLY A 107 -17.82 14.46 -8.93
CA GLY A 107 -17.55 13.81 -7.65
C GLY A 107 -16.16 14.15 -7.12
N THR A 108 -15.48 13.15 -6.62
CA THR A 108 -14.14 13.24 -6.05
C THR A 108 -13.17 12.29 -6.75
N MET A 109 -11.88 12.45 -6.54
CA MET A 109 -10.90 11.51 -7.07
C MET A 109 -11.12 10.08 -6.54
N MET A 110 -11.66 9.92 -5.32
CA MET A 110 -11.95 8.59 -4.78
C MET A 110 -13.04 7.85 -5.56
N ASP A 111 -14.01 8.56 -6.13
CA ASP A 111 -15.06 7.96 -6.96
C ASP A 111 -14.52 7.31 -8.24
N ASN A 112 -13.38 7.80 -8.72
CA ASN A 112 -12.72 7.32 -9.94
C ASN A 112 -11.46 6.48 -9.64
N THR A 113 -11.17 6.20 -8.38
CA THR A 113 -9.97 5.46 -7.96
C THR A 113 -10.29 4.05 -7.50
N LEU A 114 -9.43 3.11 -7.87
CA LEU A 114 -9.38 1.78 -7.29
C LEU A 114 -8.08 1.62 -6.49
N ILE A 115 -8.19 1.39 -5.20
CA ILE A 115 -7.07 1.04 -4.34
C ILE A 115 -7.04 -0.49 -4.18
N VAL A 116 -5.93 -1.10 -4.56
CA VAL A 116 -5.68 -2.53 -4.37
C VAL A 116 -4.71 -2.69 -3.20
N TYR A 117 -5.22 -3.10 -2.06
CA TYR A 117 -4.39 -3.40 -0.90
C TYR A 117 -4.19 -4.90 -0.76
N THR A 118 -2.94 -5.31 -0.78
CA THR A 118 -2.58 -6.73 -0.72
C THR A 118 -1.25 -6.90 0.00
N SER A 119 -0.89 -8.13 0.30
CA SER A 119 0.42 -8.52 0.82
C SER A 119 1.27 -9.15 -0.27
N ASN A 120 2.57 -9.17 -0.09
CA ASN A 120 3.50 -9.95 -0.91
C ASN A 120 3.53 -11.46 -0.52
N ASN A 121 2.82 -11.83 0.54
CA ASN A 121 2.68 -13.21 1.02
C ASN A 121 1.20 -13.55 1.22
N ALA A 122 0.90 -14.83 1.17
CA ALA A 122 -0.41 -15.39 1.46
C ALA A 122 -0.67 -15.47 2.98
N ASP A 123 -1.18 -16.59 3.47
CA ASP A 123 -1.52 -16.81 4.88
C ASP A 123 -0.30 -16.86 5.82
N ALA A 124 0.87 -17.23 5.28
CA ALA A 124 2.14 -17.19 6.00
C ALA A 124 3.31 -17.08 5.03
N GLN A 125 4.49 -16.74 5.54
CA GLN A 125 5.71 -16.64 4.77
C GLN A 125 6.16 -18.02 4.25
N HIS A 126 6.67 -18.07 3.03
CA HIS A 126 7.12 -19.30 2.33
C HIS A 126 6.04 -20.38 2.18
N THR A 127 4.79 -20.00 2.13
CA THR A 127 3.68 -20.93 1.99
C THR A 127 3.30 -21.21 0.55
N SER A 128 2.28 -22.05 0.40
CA SER A 128 1.71 -22.47 -0.89
C SER A 128 1.01 -21.36 -1.69
N GLY A 129 0.93 -20.14 -1.18
CA GLY A 129 0.15 -19.06 -1.78
C GLY A 129 -1.35 -19.17 -1.57
N ALA A 130 -1.80 -20.05 -0.67
CA ALA A 130 -3.22 -20.18 -0.30
C ALA A 130 -3.69 -18.99 0.53
N ASN A 131 -4.99 -18.68 0.46
CA ASN A 131 -5.62 -17.63 1.24
C ASN A 131 -4.97 -16.25 1.06
N TRP A 132 -4.65 -15.90 -0.19
CA TRP A 132 -4.03 -14.60 -0.47
C TRP A 132 -5.00 -13.47 -0.16
N PRO A 133 -4.66 -12.56 0.78
CA PRO A 133 -5.55 -11.48 1.15
C PRO A 133 -5.48 -10.36 0.12
N VAL A 134 -6.64 -9.96 -0.40
CA VAL A 134 -6.76 -8.78 -1.26
C VAL A 134 -7.96 -7.97 -0.80
N MET A 135 -7.78 -6.67 -0.65
CA MET A 135 -8.85 -5.72 -0.41
C MET A 135 -8.91 -4.74 -1.58
N LEU A 136 -10.10 -4.56 -2.12
CA LEU A 136 -10.39 -3.57 -3.16
C LEU A 136 -11.21 -2.45 -2.51
N LEU A 137 -10.70 -1.22 -2.58
CA LEU A 137 -11.35 -0.03 -2.05
C LEU A 137 -11.64 0.94 -3.21
N GLY A 138 -12.83 1.49 -3.21
CA GLY A 138 -13.34 2.24 -4.36
C GLY A 138 -14.07 1.35 -5.36
N ASN A 139 -14.77 2.00 -6.29
CA ASN A 139 -15.54 1.31 -7.32
C ASN A 139 -15.64 2.16 -8.60
N PRO A 140 -14.53 2.45 -9.26
CA PRO A 140 -14.52 3.29 -10.45
C PRO A 140 -15.42 2.71 -11.53
N GLY A 141 -16.32 3.56 -12.05
CA GLY A 141 -17.26 3.15 -13.09
C GLY A 141 -18.26 2.05 -12.69
N GLY A 142 -18.40 1.71 -11.40
CA GLY A 142 -19.31 0.65 -10.95
C GLY A 142 -18.86 -0.78 -11.32
N ALA A 143 -17.59 -0.97 -11.65
CA ALA A 143 -17.05 -2.24 -12.15
C ALA A 143 -17.03 -3.37 -11.10
N PHE A 144 -17.10 -3.04 -9.82
CA PHE A 144 -17.03 -3.99 -8.72
C PHE A 144 -18.25 -3.96 -7.84
N THR A 145 -18.58 -5.10 -7.22
CA THR A 145 -19.56 -5.13 -6.14
C THR A 145 -18.83 -5.01 -4.81
N THR A 146 -18.99 -3.89 -4.13
CA THR A 146 -18.33 -3.56 -2.86
C THR A 146 -19.15 -3.97 -1.64
N GLY A 147 -18.61 -3.77 -0.43
CA GLY A 147 -19.31 -4.01 0.84
C GLY A 147 -19.47 -5.48 1.22
N LYS A 148 -18.71 -6.38 0.60
CA LYS A 148 -18.77 -7.82 0.91
C LYS A 148 -17.41 -8.48 0.95
N LEU A 149 -17.31 -9.53 1.76
CA LEU A 149 -16.21 -10.49 1.72
C LEU A 149 -16.56 -11.59 0.71
N THR A 150 -15.64 -11.88 -0.20
CA THR A 150 -15.75 -12.99 -1.14
C THR A 150 -14.62 -13.96 -0.92
N GLN A 151 -14.95 -15.18 -0.55
CA GLN A 151 -13.99 -16.29 -0.57
C GLN A 151 -14.13 -16.99 -1.93
N LEU A 152 -13.04 -17.00 -2.69
CA LEU A 152 -13.02 -17.68 -3.99
C LEU A 152 -12.84 -19.17 -3.79
N ASP A 153 -13.77 -19.94 -4.33
CA ASP A 153 -13.67 -21.39 -4.33
C ASP A 153 -12.64 -21.89 -5.32
N GLY A 154 -11.93 -22.94 -4.93
CA GLY A 154 -11.01 -23.64 -5.78
C GLY A 154 -9.67 -22.93 -5.98
N LYS A 155 -8.84 -23.55 -6.80
CA LYS A 155 -7.47 -23.09 -7.11
C LYS A 155 -7.50 -22.05 -8.23
N ARG A 156 -8.03 -20.87 -7.96
CA ARG A 156 -7.96 -19.77 -8.92
C ARG A 156 -6.63 -19.03 -8.75
N PRO A 157 -5.85 -18.92 -9.81
CA PRO A 157 -4.60 -18.18 -9.74
C PRO A 157 -4.87 -16.67 -9.57
N ILE A 158 -4.05 -15.99 -8.77
CA ILE A 158 -4.22 -14.56 -8.47
C ILE A 158 -4.18 -13.66 -9.71
N ASN A 159 -3.50 -14.10 -10.77
CA ASN A 159 -3.48 -13.36 -12.05
C ASN A 159 -4.88 -13.18 -12.65
N ALA A 160 -5.84 -14.07 -12.38
CA ALA A 160 -7.22 -13.90 -12.82
C ALA A 160 -7.88 -12.67 -12.18
N LEU A 161 -7.54 -12.36 -10.92
CA LEU A 161 -7.98 -11.15 -10.25
C LEU A 161 -7.33 -9.92 -10.91
N TYR A 162 -6.03 -9.93 -11.11
CA TYR A 162 -5.32 -8.82 -11.76
C TYR A 162 -5.81 -8.55 -13.18
N THR A 163 -6.11 -9.61 -13.96
CA THR A 163 -6.74 -9.46 -15.27
C THR A 163 -8.11 -8.78 -15.17
N SER A 164 -8.91 -9.11 -14.16
CA SER A 164 -10.21 -8.45 -13.94
C SER A 164 -10.05 -6.99 -13.56
N ILE A 165 -9.04 -6.66 -12.73
CA ILE A 165 -8.71 -5.28 -12.37
C ILE A 165 -8.27 -4.47 -13.60
N LEU A 166 -7.37 -5.01 -14.43
CA LEU A 166 -6.91 -4.36 -15.65
C LEU A 166 -8.07 -4.07 -16.61
N ARG A 167 -8.95 -5.05 -16.82
CA ARG A 167 -10.15 -4.86 -17.67
C ARG A 167 -11.09 -3.79 -17.10
N ALA A 168 -11.30 -3.76 -15.79
CA ALA A 168 -12.08 -2.72 -15.14
C ALA A 168 -11.44 -1.33 -15.27
N SER A 169 -10.13 -1.27 -15.45
CA SER A 169 -9.36 -0.03 -15.72
C SER A 169 -9.27 0.32 -17.21
N GLY A 170 -10.01 -0.37 -18.08
CA GLY A 170 -10.04 -0.09 -19.52
C GLY A 170 -8.86 -0.66 -20.32
N VAL A 171 -8.07 -1.56 -19.74
CA VAL A 171 -7.00 -2.28 -20.45
C VAL A 171 -7.56 -3.59 -21.02
N GLU A 172 -7.48 -3.75 -22.34
CA GLU A 172 -7.92 -4.96 -23.07
C GLU A 172 -6.88 -6.08 -23.04
#